data_521aaadee86074cff5d955b26478db83
#
_entry.id   521aaadee86074cff5d955b26478db83
#
_cell.length_a   1.000
_cell.length_b   1.000
_cell.length_c   1.000
_cell.angle_alpha   90.00
_cell.angle_beta   90.00
_cell.angle_gamma   90.00
#
_symmetry.space_group_name_H-M   'P 1'
#
loop_
_entity.id
_entity.type
_entity.pdbx_description
1 polymer ?
#
loop_
_entity_poly.entity_id
_entity_poly.type
_entity_poly.pdbx_seq_one_letter_code
_entity_poly.pdbx_strand_id
1 'polypeptide(L)'
;MRKLGTIDLEILFLAIKENGTFDENHLENSELKRYGVGKILDTLASLKERKFISLNSDGSFSITQLAKEILWSSNIPIWGRVLRLLQIKSCSLNEIVEIIRISENTIMTEIEKLRKEQLILMSPQRKDEKLIKMYEILPEGIEQIDKTETEGFNEKKFGESKQRIETTEIINQIIKEIESLEISEKKKENITQQIIKLKNKLEI
;
A
#
# COMPACT_ATOMS: atom_id res chain seq x y z
N MET A 1 17.51 -8.41 0.34
CA MET A 1 17.34 -7.84 1.71
C MET A 1 16.27 -8.65 2.43
N ARG A 2 16.41 -9.00 3.70
CA ARG A 2 15.36 -9.76 4.39
C ARG A 2 14.11 -8.90 4.53
N LYS A 3 12.95 -9.43 4.18
CA LYS A 3 11.65 -8.76 4.26
C LYS A 3 11.36 -8.22 5.66
N LEU A 4 10.78 -7.03 5.78
CA LEU A 4 10.29 -6.48 7.04
C LEU A 4 9.01 -7.21 7.44
N GLY A 5 8.99 -7.78 8.65
CA GLY A 5 7.80 -8.38 9.23
C GLY A 5 6.88 -7.34 9.86
N THR A 6 5.67 -7.77 10.24
CA THR A 6 4.68 -6.89 10.88
C THR A 6 5.23 -6.20 12.14
N ILE A 7 5.95 -6.94 13.00
CA ILE A 7 6.52 -6.38 14.24
C ILE A 7 7.64 -5.39 13.93
N ASP A 8 8.49 -5.67 12.90
CA ASP A 8 9.51 -4.73 12.44
C ASP A 8 8.85 -3.38 12.07
N LEU A 9 7.77 -3.43 11.28
CA LEU A 9 7.04 -2.24 10.84
C LEU A 9 6.37 -1.51 12.01
N GLU A 10 5.78 -2.21 12.97
CA GLU A 10 5.17 -1.60 14.15
C GLU A 10 6.20 -0.86 15.01
N ILE A 11 7.39 -1.42 15.22
CA ILE A 11 8.48 -0.76 15.96
C ILE A 11 8.95 0.49 15.21
N LEU A 12 9.17 0.39 13.91
CA LEU A 12 9.60 1.53 13.10
C LEU A 12 8.52 2.62 13.06
N PHE A 13 7.25 2.23 13.03
CA PHE A 13 6.14 3.15 13.11
C PHE A 13 6.07 3.87 14.47
N LEU A 14 6.24 3.13 15.58
CA LEU A 14 6.35 3.73 16.92
C LEU A 14 7.46 4.78 16.96
N ALA A 15 8.65 4.43 16.43
CA ALA A 15 9.77 5.36 16.37
C ALA A 15 9.41 6.67 15.64
N ILE A 16 8.65 6.60 14.55
CA ILE A 16 8.23 7.80 13.81
C ILE A 16 7.20 8.62 14.59
N LYS A 17 6.25 7.95 15.21
CA LYS A 17 5.24 8.61 16.06
C LYS A 17 5.90 9.38 17.21
N GLU A 18 6.96 8.82 17.79
CA GLU A 18 7.75 9.41 18.87
C GLU A 18 8.93 10.27 18.36
N ASN A 19 8.75 10.95 17.21
CA ASN A 19 9.70 11.88 16.62
C ASN A 19 11.09 11.30 16.28
N GLY A 20 11.16 10.02 16.09
CA GLY A 20 12.37 9.31 15.63
C GLY A 20 13.14 8.61 16.74
N THR A 21 12.76 8.76 18.01
CA THR A 21 13.38 8.10 19.17
C THR A 21 12.34 7.45 20.05
N PHE A 22 12.63 6.29 20.60
CA PHE A 22 11.74 5.58 21.53
C PHE A 22 12.56 4.77 22.54
N ASP A 23 11.94 4.46 23.66
CA ASP A 23 12.52 3.70 24.77
C ASP A 23 11.58 2.58 25.25
N GLU A 24 11.93 1.92 26.34
CA GLU A 24 11.13 0.85 26.95
C GLU A 24 9.72 1.34 27.35
N ASN A 25 9.60 2.56 27.90
CA ASN A 25 8.29 3.10 28.29
C ASN A 25 7.35 3.25 27.08
N HIS A 26 7.88 3.71 25.94
CA HIS A 26 7.11 3.81 24.72
C HIS A 26 6.65 2.43 24.20
N LEU A 27 7.52 1.41 24.32
CA LEU A 27 7.19 0.03 23.93
C LEU A 27 6.08 -0.55 24.82
N GLU A 28 6.20 -0.39 26.14
CA GLU A 28 5.21 -0.87 27.12
C GLU A 28 3.84 -0.20 26.99
N ASN A 29 3.81 1.08 26.63
CA ASN A 29 2.58 1.84 26.42
C ASN A 29 1.99 1.70 25.01
N SER A 30 2.63 0.91 24.14
CA SER A 30 2.17 0.68 22.77
C SER A 30 1.39 -0.64 22.62
N GLU A 31 0.83 -0.84 21.45
CA GLU A 31 0.20 -2.11 21.06
C GLU A 31 1.20 -3.28 20.99
N LEU A 32 2.52 -2.98 20.99
CA LEU A 32 3.59 -3.98 20.88
C LEU A 32 3.64 -4.91 22.09
N LYS A 33 3.17 -4.49 23.27
CA LYS A 33 3.12 -5.31 24.48
C LYS A 33 2.41 -6.67 24.29
N ARG A 34 1.50 -6.77 23.31
CA ARG A 34 0.80 -8.02 22.97
C ARG A 34 1.71 -9.13 22.45
N TYR A 35 2.90 -8.79 21.94
CA TYR A 35 3.82 -9.77 21.37
C TYR A 35 4.75 -10.44 22.39
N GLY A 36 4.82 -9.91 23.61
CA GLY A 36 5.73 -10.36 24.64
C GLY A 36 7.16 -9.84 24.50
N VAL A 37 7.84 -9.64 25.65
CA VAL A 37 9.14 -8.97 25.75
C VAL A 37 10.21 -9.66 24.90
N GLY A 38 10.30 -11.01 24.97
CA GLY A 38 11.33 -11.75 24.22
C GLY A 38 11.27 -11.47 22.72
N LYS A 39 10.06 -11.52 22.14
CA LYS A 39 9.86 -11.29 20.70
C LYS A 39 10.16 -9.85 20.30
N ILE A 40 9.87 -8.88 21.16
CA ILE A 40 10.22 -7.47 20.93
C ILE A 40 11.74 -7.31 20.94
N LEU A 41 12.45 -7.87 21.93
CA LEU A 41 13.90 -7.79 22.01
C LEU A 41 14.60 -8.44 20.81
N ASP A 42 14.15 -9.61 20.38
CA ASP A 42 14.67 -10.28 19.17
C ASP A 42 14.47 -9.41 17.92
N THR A 43 13.31 -8.75 17.82
CA THR A 43 13.01 -7.86 16.70
C THR A 43 13.88 -6.59 16.74
N LEU A 44 14.07 -5.99 17.92
CA LEU A 44 14.97 -4.84 18.10
C LEU A 44 16.42 -5.20 17.73
N ALA A 45 16.91 -6.37 18.18
CA ALA A 45 18.23 -6.86 17.82
C ALA A 45 18.38 -7.01 16.29
N SER A 46 17.38 -7.63 15.63
CA SER A 46 17.34 -7.80 14.18
C SER A 46 17.30 -6.45 13.44
N LEU A 47 16.48 -5.50 13.89
CA LEU A 47 16.39 -4.16 13.28
C LEU A 47 17.70 -3.37 13.42
N LYS A 48 18.37 -3.50 14.58
CA LYS A 48 19.68 -2.89 14.83
C LYS A 48 20.77 -3.49 13.94
N GLU A 49 20.84 -4.82 13.83
CA GLU A 49 21.77 -5.51 12.93
C GLU A 49 21.60 -5.09 11.49
N ARG A 50 20.35 -4.90 11.04
CA ARG A 50 19.97 -4.46 9.72
C ARG A 50 20.10 -2.94 9.52
N LYS A 51 20.56 -2.21 10.53
CA LYS A 51 20.75 -0.75 10.53
C LYS A 51 19.49 0.08 10.32
N PHE A 52 18.31 -0.44 10.69
CA PHE A 52 17.07 0.33 10.68
C PHE A 52 16.89 1.17 11.93
N ILE A 53 17.43 0.72 13.05
CA ILE A 53 17.50 1.46 14.31
C ILE A 53 18.93 1.49 14.83
N SER A 54 19.24 2.49 15.65
CA SER A 54 20.48 2.60 16.43
C SER A 54 20.18 2.67 17.92
N LEU A 55 21.02 2.06 18.76
CA LEU A 55 20.94 2.19 20.20
C LEU A 55 21.74 3.43 20.63
N ASN A 56 21.12 4.30 21.39
CA ASN A 56 21.74 5.50 21.97
C ASN A 56 22.43 5.19 23.30
N SER A 57 23.28 6.10 23.77
CA SER A 57 24.01 5.96 25.03
C SER A 57 23.12 5.97 26.29
N ASP A 58 21.94 6.53 26.20
CA ASP A 58 20.93 6.55 27.27
C ASP A 58 20.02 5.32 27.31
N GLY A 59 20.26 4.33 26.42
CA GLY A 59 19.45 3.12 26.30
C GLY A 59 18.23 3.25 25.39
N SER A 60 17.92 4.45 24.87
CA SER A 60 16.87 4.64 23.90
C SER A 60 17.29 4.16 22.49
N PHE A 61 16.32 4.01 21.60
CA PHE A 61 16.54 3.66 20.20
C PHE A 61 16.18 4.83 19.29
N SER A 62 16.96 5.03 18.24
CA SER A 62 16.66 6.01 17.18
C SER A 62 16.45 5.31 15.85
N ILE A 63 15.44 5.78 15.08
CA ILE A 63 15.25 5.34 13.70
C ILE A 63 16.35 5.93 12.81
N THR A 64 16.94 5.11 11.95
CA THR A 64 17.99 5.56 11.03
C THR A 64 17.42 6.24 9.80
N GLN A 65 18.27 6.98 9.08
CA GLN A 65 17.91 7.59 7.80
C GLN A 65 17.52 6.51 6.77
N LEU A 66 18.22 5.37 6.77
CA LEU A 66 17.89 4.22 5.90
C LEU A 66 16.45 3.74 6.09
N ALA A 67 16.02 3.60 7.35
CA ALA A 67 14.65 3.18 7.64
C ALA A 67 13.62 4.23 7.17
N LYS A 68 13.91 5.53 7.38
CA LYS A 68 13.04 6.62 6.91
C LYS A 68 12.91 6.61 5.39
N GLU A 69 14.00 6.42 4.67
CA GLU A 69 13.99 6.36 3.20
C GLU A 69 13.17 5.19 2.66
N ILE A 70 13.28 4.03 3.27
CA ILE A 70 12.53 2.84 2.83
C ILE A 70 11.03 2.96 3.08
N LEU A 71 10.62 3.56 4.22
CA LEU A 71 9.21 3.57 4.65
C LEU A 71 8.47 4.85 4.26
N TRP A 72 9.16 6.01 4.22
CA TRP A 72 8.53 7.33 4.06
C TRP A 72 9.23 8.23 3.03
N SER A 73 10.14 7.66 2.23
CA SER A 73 10.76 8.40 1.12
C SER A 73 9.70 8.94 0.17
N SER A 74 9.95 10.13 -0.38
CA SER A 74 9.13 10.69 -1.47
C SER A 74 9.12 9.80 -2.72
N ASN A 75 10.11 8.92 -2.86
CA ASN A 75 10.21 7.96 -3.96
C ASN A 75 9.23 6.78 -3.80
N ILE A 76 8.64 6.58 -2.62
CA ILE A 76 7.60 5.58 -2.41
C ILE A 76 6.25 6.22 -2.77
N PRO A 77 5.51 5.67 -3.73
CA PRO A 77 4.21 6.21 -4.10
C PRO A 77 3.22 6.15 -2.93
N ILE A 78 2.25 7.04 -2.92
CA ILE A 78 1.30 7.21 -1.81
C ILE A 78 0.58 5.89 -1.51
N TRP A 79 0.14 5.17 -2.53
CA TRP A 79 -0.52 3.88 -2.37
C TRP A 79 0.33 2.86 -1.59
N GLY A 80 1.63 2.82 -1.88
CA GLY A 80 2.56 1.92 -1.20
C GLY A 80 2.73 2.27 0.28
N ARG A 81 2.75 3.57 0.61
CA ARG A 81 2.79 4.05 2.00
C ARG A 81 1.50 3.70 2.74
N VAL A 82 0.33 3.89 2.09
CA VAL A 82 -0.98 3.54 2.66
C VAL A 82 -1.06 2.04 2.93
N LEU A 83 -0.73 1.18 1.95
CA LEU A 83 -0.76 -0.27 2.14
C LEU A 83 0.21 -0.72 3.24
N ARG A 84 1.44 -0.18 3.30
CA ARG A 84 2.39 -0.50 4.38
C ARG A 84 1.86 -0.10 5.75
N LEU A 85 1.23 1.06 5.86
CA LEU A 85 0.61 1.48 7.11
C LEU A 85 -0.53 0.54 7.52
N LEU A 86 -1.42 0.20 6.58
CA LEU A 86 -2.55 -0.69 6.84
C LEU A 86 -2.12 -2.16 7.08
N GLN A 87 -0.93 -2.55 6.65
CA GLN A 87 -0.32 -3.84 6.97
C GLN A 87 0.01 -3.94 8.47
N ILE A 88 0.27 -2.81 9.14
CA ILE A 88 0.56 -2.74 10.57
C ILE A 88 -0.73 -2.81 11.38
N LYS A 89 -1.71 -1.97 11.05
CA LYS A 89 -3.01 -1.90 11.72
C LYS A 89 -4.07 -1.25 10.84
N SER A 90 -5.35 -1.50 11.17
CA SER A 90 -6.46 -0.72 10.61
C SER A 90 -6.34 0.73 11.05
N CYS A 91 -6.58 1.66 10.14
CA CYS A 91 -6.51 3.10 10.40
C CYS A 91 -7.75 3.82 9.87
N SER A 92 -8.16 4.86 10.58
CA SER A 92 -9.11 5.85 10.06
C SER A 92 -8.41 6.79 9.07
N LEU A 93 -9.19 7.53 8.27
CA LEU A 93 -8.64 8.52 7.34
C LEU A 93 -7.76 9.55 8.07
N ASN A 94 -8.21 10.06 9.21
CA ASN A 94 -7.45 11.04 9.99
C ASN A 94 -6.11 10.48 10.45
N GLU A 95 -6.06 9.25 10.95
CA GLU A 95 -4.81 8.58 11.33
C GLU A 95 -3.88 8.39 10.14
N ILE A 96 -4.41 8.03 8.96
CA ILE A 96 -3.59 7.89 7.74
C ILE A 96 -2.99 9.25 7.34
N VAL A 97 -3.78 10.32 7.35
CA VAL A 97 -3.34 11.68 7.01
C VAL A 97 -2.26 12.16 7.98
N GLU A 98 -2.47 11.98 9.29
CA GLU A 98 -1.52 12.37 10.33
C GLU A 98 -0.16 11.67 10.17
N ILE A 99 -0.19 10.36 9.89
CA ILE A 99 1.00 9.53 9.79
C ILE A 99 1.75 9.78 8.47
N ILE A 100 1.04 9.78 7.35
CA ILE A 100 1.66 9.94 6.02
C ILE A 100 2.02 11.40 5.75
N ARG A 101 1.38 12.36 6.44
CA ARG A 101 1.59 13.80 6.32
C ARG A 101 1.37 14.34 4.90
N ILE A 102 0.30 13.87 4.28
CA ILE A 102 -0.16 14.29 2.95
C ILE A 102 -1.58 14.80 3.09
N SER A 103 -2.02 15.69 2.19
CA SER A 103 -3.36 16.29 2.26
C SER A 103 -4.47 15.22 2.23
N GLU A 104 -5.54 15.47 3.00
CA GLU A 104 -6.68 14.57 3.12
C GLU A 104 -7.28 14.22 1.74
N ASN A 105 -7.44 15.21 0.88
CA ASN A 105 -7.99 15.00 -0.46
C ASN A 105 -7.15 14.04 -1.30
N THR A 106 -5.82 14.16 -1.22
CA THR A 106 -4.90 13.28 -1.95
C THR A 106 -4.96 11.85 -1.41
N ILE A 107 -4.96 11.71 -0.08
CA ILE A 107 -5.09 10.39 0.58
C ILE A 107 -6.44 9.76 0.25
N MET A 108 -7.54 10.53 0.29
CA MET A 108 -8.87 10.01 -0.02
C MET A 108 -8.96 9.51 -1.46
N THR A 109 -8.40 10.27 -2.41
CA THR A 109 -8.34 9.85 -3.81
C THR A 109 -7.60 8.51 -3.97
N GLU A 110 -6.49 8.33 -3.26
CA GLU A 110 -5.72 7.10 -3.32
C GLU A 110 -6.43 5.93 -2.63
N ILE A 111 -7.06 6.17 -1.49
CA ILE A 111 -7.90 5.18 -0.79
C ILE A 111 -9.02 4.67 -1.70
N GLU A 112 -9.71 5.56 -2.42
CA GLU A 112 -10.79 5.15 -3.33
C GLU A 112 -10.27 4.30 -4.50
N LYS A 113 -9.07 4.57 -5.03
CA LYS A 113 -8.42 3.71 -6.02
C LYS A 113 -8.12 2.33 -5.43
N LEU A 114 -7.46 2.28 -4.25
CA LEU A 114 -7.13 1.02 -3.58
C LEU A 114 -8.37 0.17 -3.27
N ARG A 115 -9.49 0.81 -2.92
CA ARG A 115 -10.78 0.12 -2.70
C ARG A 115 -11.35 -0.44 -4.00
N LYS A 116 -11.32 0.32 -5.10
CA LYS A 116 -11.75 -0.14 -6.42
C LYS A 116 -10.95 -1.35 -6.90
N GLU A 117 -9.66 -1.36 -6.60
CA GLU A 117 -8.74 -2.49 -6.90
C GLU A 117 -8.85 -3.66 -5.89
N GLN A 118 -9.77 -3.56 -4.92
CA GLN A 118 -9.96 -4.59 -3.88
C GLN A 118 -8.69 -4.91 -3.07
N LEU A 119 -7.84 -3.91 -2.86
CA LEU A 119 -6.62 -4.05 -2.07
C LEU A 119 -6.83 -3.69 -0.60
N ILE A 120 -7.87 -2.91 -0.32
CA ILE A 120 -8.28 -2.51 1.02
C ILE A 120 -9.80 -2.58 1.17
N LEU A 121 -10.23 -2.83 2.40
CA LEU A 121 -11.62 -2.81 2.82
C LEU A 121 -11.88 -1.57 3.69
N MET A 122 -13.09 -1.02 3.61
CA MET A 122 -13.59 -0.04 4.56
C MET A 122 -14.67 -0.67 5.43
N SER A 123 -14.45 -0.68 6.74
CA SER A 123 -15.40 -1.15 7.73
C SER A 123 -15.83 -0.02 8.67
N PRO A 124 -17.13 0.14 8.98
CA PRO A 124 -17.55 1.06 10.02
C PRO A 124 -17.28 0.43 11.40
N GLN A 125 -16.52 1.12 12.25
CA GLN A 125 -16.27 0.71 13.62
C GLN A 125 -16.80 1.74 14.60
N ARG A 126 -17.30 1.28 15.75
CA ARG A 126 -17.78 2.17 16.81
C ARG A 126 -16.63 2.44 17.79
N LYS A 127 -16.24 3.70 17.89
CA LYS A 127 -15.21 4.16 18.83
C LYS A 127 -15.76 5.41 19.54
N ASP A 128 -15.73 5.41 20.87
CA ASP A 128 -16.20 6.53 21.70
C ASP A 128 -17.60 7.03 21.28
N GLU A 129 -18.55 6.09 21.13
CA GLU A 129 -19.95 6.30 20.69
C GLU A 129 -20.11 6.88 19.27
N LYS A 130 -19.02 7.15 18.54
CA LYS A 130 -19.04 7.62 17.15
C LYS A 130 -18.77 6.47 16.19
N LEU A 131 -19.46 6.53 15.04
CA LEU A 131 -19.18 5.61 13.94
C LEU A 131 -18.01 6.17 13.11
N ILE A 132 -16.89 5.46 13.09
CA ILE A 132 -15.68 5.84 12.37
C ILE A 132 -15.46 4.85 11.23
N LYS A 133 -15.10 5.35 10.05
CA LYS A 133 -14.68 4.53 8.92
C LYS A 133 -13.24 4.09 9.14
N MET A 134 -13.02 2.79 9.27
CA MET A 134 -11.69 2.18 9.37
C MET A 134 -11.34 1.51 8.05
N TYR A 135 -10.10 1.62 7.65
CA TYR A 135 -9.56 0.98 6.46
C TYR A 135 -8.63 -0.15 6.87
N GLU A 136 -8.75 -1.28 6.18
CA GLU A 136 -8.01 -2.51 6.46
C GLU A 136 -7.43 -3.04 5.17
N ILE A 137 -6.21 -3.60 5.22
CA ILE A 137 -5.58 -4.21 4.05
C ILE A 137 -6.20 -5.59 3.81
N LEU A 138 -6.46 -5.91 2.55
CA LEU A 138 -6.88 -7.23 2.11
C LEU A 138 -5.67 -8.11 1.73
N PRO A 139 -5.83 -9.43 1.63
CA PRO A 139 -4.75 -10.34 1.21
C PRO A 139 -4.10 -9.91 -0.11
N GLU A 140 -4.89 -9.44 -1.07
CA GLU A 140 -4.44 -8.93 -2.37
C GLU A 140 -3.55 -7.69 -2.21
N GLY A 141 -3.87 -6.81 -1.24
CA GLY A 141 -3.06 -5.65 -0.90
C GLY A 141 -1.71 -6.04 -0.28
N ILE A 142 -1.70 -7.08 0.56
CA ILE A 142 -0.46 -7.64 1.13
C ILE A 142 0.40 -8.21 0.01
N GLU A 143 -0.17 -9.00 -0.88
CA GLU A 143 0.56 -9.58 -2.02
C GLU A 143 1.13 -8.47 -2.93
N GLN A 144 0.35 -7.42 -3.17
CA GLN A 144 0.79 -6.29 -3.99
C GLN A 144 1.97 -5.55 -3.37
N ILE A 145 1.94 -5.25 -2.07
CA ILE A 145 3.05 -4.57 -1.40
C ILE A 145 4.29 -5.47 -1.31
N ASP A 146 4.10 -6.76 -1.13
CA ASP A 146 5.17 -7.75 -1.09
C ASP A 146 5.92 -7.85 -2.43
N LYS A 147 5.22 -7.78 -3.55
CA LYS A 147 5.83 -7.75 -4.90
C LYS A 147 6.75 -6.55 -5.08
N THR A 148 6.43 -5.40 -4.49
CA THR A 148 7.27 -4.20 -4.61
C THR A 148 8.64 -4.36 -3.96
N GLU A 149 8.82 -5.30 -3.02
CA GLU A 149 10.11 -5.55 -2.40
C GLU A 149 11.11 -6.23 -3.35
N THR A 150 10.62 -6.98 -4.33
CA THR A 150 11.43 -7.67 -5.35
C THR A 150 11.52 -6.89 -6.66
N GLU A 151 10.43 -6.26 -7.07
CA GLU A 151 10.28 -5.61 -8.37
C GLU A 151 10.46 -4.08 -8.32
N GLY A 152 10.50 -3.51 -7.09
CA GLY A 152 10.46 -2.06 -6.87
C GLY A 152 9.06 -1.48 -7.09
N PHE A 153 8.92 -0.18 -6.79
CA PHE A 153 7.71 0.57 -7.10
C PHE A 153 7.75 1.01 -8.57
N ASN A 154 7.44 0.09 -9.48
CA ASN A 154 7.29 0.46 -10.87
C ASN A 154 6.09 1.41 -10.99
N GLU A 155 6.24 2.50 -11.77
CA GLU A 155 5.15 3.41 -12.14
C GLU A 155 4.06 2.74 -13.00
N LYS A 156 4.20 1.44 -13.24
CA LYS A 156 3.24 0.65 -14.00
C LYS A 156 1.91 0.61 -13.27
N LYS A 157 1.05 1.55 -13.67
CA LYS A 157 -0.40 1.40 -13.74
C LYS A 157 -1.06 0.81 -12.49
N PHE A 158 -0.96 1.52 -11.38
CA PHE A 158 -1.92 1.38 -10.32
C PHE A 158 -3.27 1.93 -10.85
N GLY A 159 -4.23 1.07 -11.02
CA GLY A 159 -5.55 1.45 -11.54
C GLY A 159 -6.03 0.66 -12.76
N GLU A 160 -5.21 -0.24 -13.31
CA GLU A 160 -5.71 -1.24 -14.25
C GLU A 160 -5.91 -2.55 -13.49
N SER A 161 -7.15 -2.87 -13.14
CA SER A 161 -7.48 -4.18 -12.56
C SER A 161 -7.01 -5.27 -13.52
N LYS A 162 -6.62 -6.43 -13.00
CA LYS A 162 -6.25 -7.59 -13.83
C LYS A 162 -7.31 -7.89 -14.89
N GLN A 163 -8.58 -7.69 -14.53
CA GLN A 163 -9.71 -7.75 -15.46
C GLN A 163 -9.64 -6.68 -16.57
N ARG A 164 -9.20 -5.46 -16.27
CA ARG A 164 -9.05 -4.39 -17.28
C ARG A 164 -7.94 -4.70 -18.27
N ILE A 165 -6.81 -5.22 -17.80
CA ILE A 165 -5.69 -5.62 -18.64
C ILE A 165 -6.13 -6.78 -19.56
N GLU A 166 -6.71 -7.83 -18.98
CA GLU A 166 -7.24 -8.98 -19.73
C GLU A 166 -8.31 -8.54 -20.75
N THR A 167 -9.24 -7.67 -20.34
CA THR A 167 -10.28 -7.16 -21.26
C THR A 167 -9.68 -6.30 -22.38
N THR A 168 -8.66 -5.48 -22.08
CA THR A 168 -7.96 -4.69 -23.10
C THR A 168 -7.20 -5.58 -24.09
N GLU A 169 -6.55 -6.63 -23.59
CA GLU A 169 -5.85 -7.62 -24.42
C GLU A 169 -6.82 -8.37 -25.34
N ILE A 170 -7.95 -8.84 -24.81
CA ILE A 170 -9.01 -9.49 -25.59
C ILE A 170 -9.56 -8.54 -26.67
N ILE A 171 -9.85 -7.30 -26.33
CA ILE A 171 -10.31 -6.30 -27.28
C ILE A 171 -9.28 -6.09 -28.41
N ASN A 172 -8.01 -5.93 -28.07
CA ASN A 172 -6.95 -5.76 -29.07
C ASN A 172 -6.77 -6.99 -29.95
N GLN A 173 -6.97 -8.19 -29.40
CA GLN A 173 -6.94 -9.44 -30.15
C GLN A 173 -8.10 -9.51 -31.13
N ILE A 174 -9.33 -9.19 -30.70
CA ILE A 174 -10.52 -9.14 -31.56
C ILE A 174 -10.32 -8.15 -32.72
N ILE A 175 -9.73 -6.97 -32.44
CA ILE A 175 -9.45 -5.98 -33.50
C ILE A 175 -8.50 -6.57 -34.55
N LYS A 176 -7.40 -7.24 -34.12
CA LYS A 176 -6.46 -7.90 -35.03
C LYS A 176 -7.11 -9.02 -35.86
N GLU A 177 -7.99 -9.81 -35.24
CA GLU A 177 -8.72 -10.87 -35.94
C GLU A 177 -9.65 -10.27 -37.02
N ILE A 178 -10.35 -9.16 -36.71
CA ILE A 178 -11.22 -8.46 -37.66
C ILE A 178 -10.40 -7.92 -38.85
N GLU A 179 -9.21 -7.38 -38.61
CA GLU A 179 -8.32 -6.90 -39.67
C GLU A 179 -7.88 -8.01 -40.60
N SER A 180 -7.76 -9.25 -40.12
CA SER A 180 -7.37 -10.43 -40.87
C SER A 180 -8.51 -11.07 -41.69
N LEU A 181 -9.77 -10.72 -41.41
CA LEU A 181 -10.93 -11.29 -42.12
C LEU A 181 -11.05 -10.75 -43.56
N GLU A 182 -11.40 -11.61 -44.49
CA GLU A 182 -11.71 -11.26 -45.88
C GLU A 182 -13.13 -10.68 -46.01
N ILE A 183 -13.39 -9.52 -45.37
CA ILE A 183 -14.65 -8.79 -45.46
C ILE A 183 -14.39 -7.40 -46.01
N SER A 184 -15.46 -6.74 -46.54
CA SER A 184 -15.31 -5.41 -47.11
C SER A 184 -14.76 -4.38 -46.06
N GLU A 185 -13.84 -3.53 -46.47
CA GLU A 185 -13.22 -2.50 -45.63
C GLU A 185 -14.23 -1.66 -44.84
N LYS A 186 -15.34 -1.29 -45.46
CA LYS A 186 -16.43 -0.53 -44.81
C LYS A 186 -17.08 -1.29 -43.66
N LYS A 187 -17.13 -2.62 -43.70
CA LYS A 187 -17.62 -3.46 -42.60
C LYS A 187 -16.58 -3.59 -41.48
N LYS A 188 -15.30 -3.74 -41.83
CA LYS A 188 -14.19 -3.76 -40.84
C LYS A 188 -14.20 -2.47 -40.01
N GLU A 189 -14.24 -1.32 -40.71
CA GLU A 189 -14.21 -0.01 -40.08
C GLU A 189 -15.41 0.21 -39.14
N ASN A 190 -16.61 -0.20 -39.54
CA ASN A 190 -17.80 -0.09 -38.69
C ASN A 190 -17.69 -0.98 -37.42
N ILE A 191 -17.22 -2.21 -37.54
CA ILE A 191 -17.07 -3.12 -36.39
C ILE A 191 -15.98 -2.58 -35.45
N THR A 192 -14.84 -2.16 -35.99
CA THR A 192 -13.75 -1.57 -35.20
C THR A 192 -14.21 -0.32 -34.43
N GLN A 193 -14.99 0.56 -35.07
CA GLN A 193 -15.55 1.72 -34.38
C GLN A 193 -16.52 1.35 -33.25
N GLN A 194 -17.33 0.29 -33.43
CA GLN A 194 -18.22 -0.20 -32.37
C GLN A 194 -17.43 -0.74 -31.18
N ILE A 195 -16.36 -1.48 -31.44
CA ILE A 195 -15.47 -2.01 -30.40
C ILE A 195 -14.75 -0.87 -29.63
N ILE A 196 -14.26 0.14 -30.35
CA ILE A 196 -13.67 1.34 -29.75
C ILE A 196 -14.68 2.07 -28.88
N LYS A 197 -15.93 2.22 -29.34
CA LYS A 197 -17.00 2.81 -28.53
C LYS A 197 -17.31 1.99 -27.27
N LEU A 198 -17.27 0.66 -27.39
CA LEU A 198 -17.44 -0.23 -26.21
C LEU A 198 -16.28 -0.06 -25.24
N LYS A 199 -15.04 -0.05 -25.73
CA LYS A 199 -13.85 0.21 -24.93
C LYS A 199 -13.97 1.51 -24.15
N ASN A 200 -14.35 2.60 -24.81
CA ASN A 200 -14.53 3.92 -24.18
C ASN A 200 -15.68 3.94 -23.15
N LYS A 201 -16.75 3.15 -23.36
CA LYS A 201 -17.85 3.03 -22.38
C LYS A 201 -17.47 2.22 -21.14
N LEU A 202 -16.56 1.29 -21.26
CA LEU A 202 -16.03 0.49 -20.16
C LEU A 202 -14.94 1.24 -19.39
N GLU A 203 -14.59 2.48 -19.82
CA GLU A 203 -13.51 3.28 -19.23
C GLU A 203 -12.16 2.53 -19.17
N ILE A 204 -11.90 1.71 -20.20
CA ILE A 204 -10.68 0.88 -20.32
C ILE A 204 -9.69 1.54 -21.29
#